data_51d97f5318d6737bcf265239eb2c9ef5
#
_entry.id   51d97f5318d6737bcf265239eb2c9ef5
#
_cell.length_a   1.000
_cell.length_b   1.000
_cell.length_c   1.000
_cell.angle_alpha   90.00
_cell.angle_beta   90.00
_cell.angle_gamma   90.00
#
_symmetry.space_group_name_H-M   'P 1'
#
loop_
_entity.id
_entity.type
_entity.pdbx_description
1 polymer ?
#
loop_
_entity_poly.entity_id
_entity_poly.type
_entity_poly.pdbx_seq_one_letter_code
_entity_poly.pdbx_strand_id
1 'polypeptide(L)'
;MLDLRQCALGIEFGSTRIKAVLVDGSHAPVAQGDFTWENQLKDGVWTYPLEAVHTGLQHAYAALAADVQAKYGQPLTTVGCIGISAMMHGYLAFDEAGRLLVPFR
;
A
#
# COMPACT_ATOMS: atom_id res chain seq x y z
N MET A 1 8.40 -20.35 11.74
CA MET A 1 7.11 -19.72 11.42
C MET A 1 7.09 -18.28 11.95
N LEU A 2 6.50 -17.38 11.20
CA LEU A 2 6.38 -15.99 11.65
C LEU A 2 5.32 -15.84 12.73
N ASP A 3 5.62 -15.07 13.75
CA ASP A 3 4.60 -14.58 14.67
C ASP A 3 4.05 -13.27 14.11
N LEU A 4 2.95 -13.33 13.42
CA LEU A 4 2.36 -12.18 12.72
C LEU A 4 1.99 -11.04 13.68
N ARG A 5 1.70 -11.35 14.94
CA ARG A 5 1.37 -10.32 15.95
C ARG A 5 2.57 -9.47 16.33
N GLN A 6 3.79 -9.97 16.07
CA GLN A 6 5.02 -9.23 16.29
C GLN A 6 5.51 -8.53 15.02
N CYS A 7 4.82 -8.72 13.90
CA CYS A 7 5.17 -8.10 12.63
C CYS A 7 4.53 -6.75 12.47
N ALA A 8 5.18 -5.88 11.69
CA ALA A 8 4.63 -4.60 11.27
C ALA A 8 4.50 -4.59 9.76
N LEU A 9 3.38 -4.06 9.27
CA LEU A 9 3.14 -3.87 7.84
C LEU A 9 3.39 -2.41 7.50
N GLY A 10 4.34 -2.16 6.58
CA GLY A 10 4.59 -0.83 6.04
C GLY A 10 4.02 -0.73 4.64
N ILE A 11 3.28 0.35 4.38
CA ILE A 11 2.72 0.62 3.06
C ILE A 11 3.23 1.98 2.60
N GLU A 12 3.79 2.03 1.39
CA GLU A 12 4.30 3.26 0.80
C GLU A 12 3.58 3.55 -0.51
N PHE A 13 3.00 4.72 -0.62
CA PHE A 13 2.41 5.24 -1.85
C PHE A 13 3.43 6.14 -2.54
N GLY A 14 4.32 5.53 -3.31
CA GLY A 14 5.34 6.27 -4.06
C GLY A 14 4.81 6.76 -5.41
N SER A 15 5.58 7.61 -6.08
CA SER A 15 5.16 8.20 -7.37
C SER A 15 5.09 7.18 -8.50
N THR A 16 5.84 6.09 -8.42
CA THR A 16 5.89 5.07 -9.47
C THR A 16 5.42 3.71 -8.99
N ARG A 17 5.25 3.52 -7.69
CA ARG A 17 4.98 2.21 -7.13
C ARG A 17 4.31 2.32 -5.77
N ILE A 18 3.32 1.46 -5.55
CA ILE A 18 2.78 1.23 -4.20
C ILE A 18 3.48 -0.03 -3.69
N LYS A 19 4.06 0.06 -2.50
CA LYS A 19 4.87 -1.02 -1.93
C LYS A 19 4.35 -1.41 -0.56
N ALA A 20 4.25 -2.71 -0.32
CA ALA A 20 3.90 -3.26 0.98
C ALA A 20 5.04 -4.14 1.47
N VAL A 21 5.50 -3.92 2.69
CA VAL A 21 6.62 -4.66 3.29
C VAL A 21 6.19 -5.16 4.66
N LEU A 22 6.46 -6.43 4.93
CA LEU A 22 6.27 -7.00 6.25
C LEU A 22 7.63 -7.12 6.93
N VAL A 23 7.75 -6.57 8.13
CA VAL A 23 8.97 -6.70 8.96
C VAL A 23 8.65 -7.50 10.21
N ASP A 24 9.61 -8.28 10.68
CA ASP A 24 9.43 -9.08 11.88
C ASP A 24 9.71 -8.28 13.16
N GLY A 25 9.65 -8.91 14.31
CA GLY A 25 9.90 -8.27 15.59
C GLY A 25 11.30 -7.71 15.77
N SER A 26 12.24 -8.10 14.93
CA SER A 26 13.61 -7.57 14.90
C SER A 26 13.78 -6.47 13.87
N HIS A 27 12.69 -6.02 13.24
CA HIS A 27 12.65 -5.01 12.19
C HIS A 27 13.34 -5.44 10.89
N ALA A 28 13.47 -6.76 10.67
CA ALA A 28 14.01 -7.28 9.42
C ALA A 28 12.89 -7.47 8.40
N PRO A 29 13.05 -7.02 7.14
CA PRO A 29 12.07 -7.30 6.09
C PRO A 29 12.00 -8.80 5.83
N VAL A 30 10.80 -9.37 5.88
CA VAL A 30 10.60 -10.81 5.70
C VAL A 30 9.76 -11.14 4.46
N ALA A 31 8.97 -10.20 3.98
CA ALA A 31 8.17 -10.38 2.77
C ALA A 31 7.82 -9.01 2.19
N GLN A 32 7.50 -8.99 0.91
CA GLN A 32 7.10 -7.74 0.24
C GLN A 32 6.21 -8.02 -0.95
N GLY A 33 5.46 -6.99 -1.34
CA GLY A 33 4.69 -6.97 -2.57
C GLY A 33 4.60 -5.54 -3.05
N ASP A 34 4.37 -5.37 -4.35
CA ASP A 34 4.25 -4.03 -4.92
C ASP A 34 3.30 -4.00 -6.10
N PHE A 35 2.99 -2.78 -6.55
CA PHE A 35 2.19 -2.52 -7.73
C PHE A 35 2.76 -1.27 -8.40
N THR A 36 3.16 -1.40 -9.65
CA THR A 36 3.67 -0.26 -10.43
C THR A 36 2.50 0.52 -11.00
N TRP A 37 2.51 1.81 -10.83
CA TRP A 37 1.49 2.72 -11.35
C TRP A 37 2.12 3.98 -11.90
N GLU A 38 1.34 4.76 -12.65
CA GLU A 38 1.81 6.04 -13.17
C GLU A 38 0.69 7.07 -13.13
N ASN A 39 1.09 8.34 -13.03
CA ASN A 39 0.12 9.42 -13.04
C ASN A 39 -0.43 9.62 -14.46
N GLN A 40 -1.53 10.33 -14.54
CA GLN A 40 -2.20 10.64 -15.78
C GLN A 40 -2.43 12.15 -15.89
N LEU A 41 -2.33 12.69 -17.10
CA LEU A 41 -2.70 14.06 -17.35
C LEU A 41 -4.20 14.09 -17.69
N LYS A 42 -4.97 14.74 -16.84
CA LYS A 42 -6.42 14.84 -17.01
C LYS A 42 -6.85 16.27 -16.79
N ASP A 43 -7.48 16.86 -17.79
CA ASP A 43 -7.97 18.24 -17.74
C ASP A 43 -6.87 19.24 -17.33
N GLY A 44 -5.66 19.02 -17.84
CA GLY A 44 -4.50 19.87 -17.55
C GLY A 44 -3.86 19.63 -16.19
N VAL A 45 -4.28 18.63 -15.45
CA VAL A 45 -3.73 18.30 -14.12
C VAL A 45 -3.17 16.88 -14.10
N TRP A 46 -1.95 16.75 -13.61
CA TRP A 46 -1.35 15.44 -13.37
C TRP A 46 -1.96 14.83 -12.11
N THR A 47 -2.55 13.64 -12.25
CA THR A 47 -3.31 13.02 -11.17
C THR A 47 -3.18 11.50 -11.19
N TYR A 48 -3.57 10.88 -10.08
CA TYR A 48 -3.78 9.42 -10.00
C TYR A 48 -5.27 9.18 -9.81
N PRO A 49 -5.91 8.34 -10.63
CA PRO A 49 -7.31 7.99 -10.39
C PRO A 49 -7.47 7.35 -9.01
N LEU A 50 -8.54 7.70 -8.29
CA LEU A 50 -8.79 7.12 -6.97
C LEU A 50 -8.92 5.60 -7.05
N GLU A 51 -9.51 5.08 -8.13
CA GLU A 51 -9.58 3.64 -8.36
C GLU A 51 -8.20 2.99 -8.40
N ALA A 52 -7.20 3.67 -8.99
CA ALA A 52 -5.84 3.16 -9.05
C ALA A 52 -5.20 3.09 -7.67
N VAL A 53 -5.54 4.03 -6.78
CA VAL A 53 -5.07 3.99 -5.38
C VAL A 53 -5.58 2.74 -4.69
N HIS A 54 -6.89 2.47 -4.78
CA HIS A 54 -7.50 1.30 -4.16
C HIS A 54 -7.03 0.00 -4.80
N THR A 55 -7.05 -0.07 -6.13
CA THR A 55 -6.62 -1.25 -6.87
C THR A 55 -5.14 -1.55 -6.60
N GLY A 56 -4.30 -0.52 -6.63
CA GLY A 56 -2.88 -0.68 -6.38
C GLY A 56 -2.57 -1.15 -4.98
N LEU A 57 -3.28 -0.62 -3.98
CA LEU A 57 -3.14 -1.09 -2.60
C LEU A 57 -3.54 -2.56 -2.48
N GLN A 58 -4.65 -2.95 -3.09
CA GLN A 58 -5.11 -4.35 -3.08
C GLN A 58 -4.10 -5.27 -3.75
N HIS A 59 -3.54 -4.87 -4.88
CA HIS A 59 -2.52 -5.65 -5.59
C HIS A 59 -1.23 -5.77 -4.80
N ALA A 60 -0.76 -4.69 -4.20
CA ALA A 60 0.46 -4.71 -3.40
C ALA A 60 0.27 -5.62 -2.17
N TYR A 61 -0.88 -5.52 -1.51
CA TYR A 61 -1.17 -6.38 -0.37
C TYR A 61 -1.31 -7.84 -0.78
N ALA A 62 -2.00 -8.12 -1.89
CA ALA A 62 -2.17 -9.50 -2.38
C ALA A 62 -0.82 -10.11 -2.74
N ALA A 63 0.07 -9.34 -3.36
CA ALA A 63 1.42 -9.79 -3.68
C ALA A 63 2.22 -10.07 -2.41
N LEU A 64 2.09 -9.21 -1.39
CA LEU A 64 2.72 -9.44 -0.08
C LEU A 64 2.20 -10.73 0.57
N ALA A 65 0.89 -10.92 0.57
CA ALA A 65 0.28 -12.12 1.16
C ALA A 65 0.74 -13.39 0.45
N ALA A 66 0.89 -13.33 -0.89
CA ALA A 66 1.41 -14.45 -1.66
C ALA A 66 2.88 -14.74 -1.32
N ASP A 67 3.68 -13.69 -1.10
CA ASP A 67 5.08 -13.83 -0.72
C ASP A 67 5.21 -14.48 0.67
N VAL A 68 4.36 -14.08 1.62
CA VAL A 68 4.30 -14.69 2.96
C VAL A 68 3.94 -16.17 2.84
N GLN A 69 2.93 -16.50 2.05
CA GLN A 69 2.50 -17.89 1.85
C GLN A 69 3.62 -18.71 1.22
N ALA A 70 4.32 -18.15 0.22
CA ALA A 70 5.41 -18.85 -0.46
C ALA A 70 6.60 -19.11 0.44
N LYS A 71 6.96 -18.15 1.30
CA LYS A 71 8.16 -18.22 2.15
C LYS A 71 7.91 -18.94 3.47
N TYR A 72 6.72 -18.80 4.05
CA TYR A 72 6.42 -19.28 5.39
C TYR A 72 5.27 -20.28 5.46
N GLY A 73 4.58 -20.50 4.34
CA GLY A 73 3.49 -21.47 4.29
C GLY A 73 2.28 -21.10 5.17
N GLN A 74 2.09 -19.82 5.44
CA GLN A 74 0.99 -19.37 6.29
C GLN A 74 0.25 -18.20 5.66
N PRO A 75 -1.08 -18.09 5.90
CA PRO A 75 -1.83 -16.93 5.40
C PRO A 75 -1.53 -15.69 6.23
N LEU A 76 -1.53 -14.53 5.57
CA LEU A 76 -1.39 -13.25 6.25
C LEU A 76 -2.77 -12.81 6.74
N THR A 77 -3.06 -13.03 8.00
CA THR A 77 -4.38 -12.78 8.59
C THR A 77 -4.39 -11.66 9.62
N THR A 78 -3.24 -11.28 10.13
CA THR A 78 -3.12 -10.24 11.15
C THR A 78 -1.71 -9.70 11.16
N VAL A 79 -1.53 -8.52 11.73
CA VAL A 79 -0.21 -7.93 12.02
C VAL A 79 -0.30 -7.18 13.34
N GLY A 80 0.85 -6.86 13.92
CA GLY A 80 0.88 -6.11 15.18
C GLY A 80 0.55 -4.64 14.99
N CYS A 81 1.01 -4.05 13.89
CA CYS A 81 0.72 -2.65 13.56
C CYS A 81 0.91 -2.40 12.07
N ILE A 82 0.39 -1.27 11.61
CA ILE A 82 0.49 -0.82 10.23
C ILE A 82 1.01 0.62 10.23
N GLY A 83 2.01 0.87 9.40
CA GLY A 83 2.49 2.22 9.15
C GLY A 83 2.32 2.57 7.68
N ILE A 84 1.97 3.81 7.39
CA ILE A 84 1.73 4.27 6.03
C ILE A 84 2.60 5.48 5.75
N SER A 85 3.25 5.46 4.58
CA SER A 85 4.01 6.58 4.04
C SER A 85 3.42 6.93 2.68
N ALA A 86 3.41 8.20 2.34
CA ALA A 86 2.83 8.67 1.09
C ALA A 86 3.64 9.84 0.54
N MET A 87 3.32 10.22 -0.70
CA MET A 87 3.96 11.35 -1.34
C MET A 87 3.70 12.63 -0.53
N MET A 88 4.76 13.35 -0.24
CA MET A 88 4.75 14.54 0.60
C MET A 88 3.81 15.64 0.08
N HIS A 89 3.65 15.75 -1.24
CA HIS A 89 2.80 16.76 -1.87
C HIS A 89 1.49 16.19 -2.42
N GLY A 90 1.17 14.92 -2.08
CA GLY A 90 -0.09 14.32 -2.46
C GLY A 90 -1.24 14.91 -1.65
N TYR A 91 -2.36 15.18 -2.30
CA TYR A 91 -3.51 15.76 -1.66
C TYR A 91 -4.80 15.13 -2.16
N LEU A 92 -5.62 14.70 -1.23
CA LEU A 92 -6.94 14.14 -1.49
C LEU A 92 -7.90 14.76 -0.47
N ALA A 93 -8.99 15.34 -0.95
CA ALA A 93 -10.01 15.91 -0.09
C ALA A 93 -11.33 15.21 -0.33
N PHE A 94 -11.99 14.81 0.73
CA PHE A 94 -13.26 14.08 0.68
C PHE A 94 -14.33 14.85 1.45
N ASP A 95 -15.58 14.69 1.03
CA ASP A 95 -16.71 15.17 1.83
C ASP A 95 -17.02 14.17 2.94
N GLU A 96 -18.01 14.47 3.78
CA GLU A 96 -18.37 13.59 4.89
C GLU A 96 -18.96 12.25 4.44
N ALA A 97 -19.43 12.15 3.20
CA ALA A 97 -19.91 10.90 2.61
C ALA A 97 -18.77 10.07 1.97
N GLY A 98 -17.52 10.57 2.02
CA GLY A 98 -16.37 9.88 1.45
C GLY A 98 -16.18 10.10 -0.04
N ARG A 99 -16.86 11.11 -0.62
CA ARG A 99 -16.70 11.42 -2.05
C ARG A 99 -15.51 12.35 -2.26
N LEU A 100 -14.72 12.04 -3.28
CA LEU A 100 -13.55 12.87 -3.63
C LEU A 100 -14.02 14.20 -4.22
N LEU A 101 -13.56 15.30 -3.61
CA LEU A 101 -13.96 16.65 -3.99
C LEU A 101 -13.13 17.21 -5.13
N VAL A 102 -11.86 16.87 -5.21
CA VAL A 102 -10.93 17.34 -6.24
C VAL A 102 -10.07 16.17 -6.69
N PRO A 103 -9.52 16.21 -7.93
CA PRO A 103 -8.57 15.17 -8.35
C PRO A 103 -7.36 15.13 -7.42
N PHE A 104 -6.78 13.96 -7.27
CA PHE A 104 -5.51 13.79 -6.56
C PHE A 104 -4.45 14.71 -7.18
N ARG A 105 -3.69 15.40 -6.34
CA ARG A 105 -2.63 16.31 -6.78
C ARG A 105 -1.33 16.04 -6.08
#